data_1e9024b9cb8a006274357438a9bfb7f4
#
_entry.id   1e9024b9cb8a006274357438a9bfb7f4
#
_cell.length_a   1.000
_cell.length_b   1.000
_cell.length_c   1.000
_cell.angle_alpha   90.00
_cell.angle_beta   90.00
_cell.angle_gamma   90.00
#
_symmetry.space_group_name_H-M   'P 1'
#
loop_
_entity.id
_entity.type
_entity.pdbx_description
1 polymer ?
#
loop_
_entity_poly.entity_id
_entity_poly.type
_entity_poly.pdbx_seq_one_letter_code
_entity_poly.pdbx_strand_id
1 'polypeptide(L)'
;LQIIITVVFFDSLWIKANKGMTRSLVGEVKTLLDVYEKDQNNRQMIIDLYNKNFNFAITLKENELLPKKTAERWFSPVDRSLRRELKPAFGNSYWFDTTKYKELVELRIKYKNGIFQIFFPKYKIAPSSARIFALWITFPGLLLIMIAIVFLKNQTRPIVNLAKAAER
;
A
#
# COMPACT_ATOMS: atom_id res chain seq x y z
N LEU A 1 -14.52 13.04 18.31
CA LEU A 1 -14.20 13.97 17.22
C LEU A 1 -12.74 13.82 16.76
N GLN A 2 -11.77 13.87 17.67
CA GLN A 2 -10.33 13.80 17.34
C GLN A 2 -9.92 12.49 16.62
N ILE A 3 -10.48 11.36 17.02
CA ILE A 3 -10.22 10.06 16.35
C ILE A 3 -10.65 10.09 14.88
N ILE A 4 -11.82 10.65 14.60
CA ILE A 4 -12.36 10.77 13.24
C ILE A 4 -11.45 11.67 12.40
N ILE A 5 -11.03 12.82 12.93
CA ILE A 5 -10.14 13.76 12.26
C ILE A 5 -8.78 13.08 11.97
N THR A 6 -8.23 12.35 12.95
CA THR A 6 -6.95 11.64 12.79
C THR A 6 -7.04 10.55 11.71
N VAL A 7 -8.12 9.77 11.70
CA VAL A 7 -8.34 8.71 10.70
C VAL A 7 -8.49 9.31 9.30
N VAL A 8 -9.31 10.35 9.14
CA VAL A 8 -9.53 11.01 7.83
C VAL A 8 -8.25 11.67 7.31
N PHE A 9 -7.51 12.35 8.20
CA PHE A 9 -6.26 13.00 7.83
C PHE A 9 -5.17 11.98 7.45
N PHE A 10 -5.08 10.89 8.22
CA PHE A 10 -4.15 9.79 7.94
C PHE A 10 -4.47 9.09 6.63
N ASP A 11 -5.74 8.75 6.38
CA ASP A 11 -6.18 8.12 5.13
C ASP A 11 -5.89 9.03 3.93
N SER A 12 -6.12 10.33 4.06
CA SER A 12 -5.83 11.32 3.01
C SER A 12 -4.32 11.43 2.69
N LEU A 13 -3.46 11.50 3.70
CA LEU A 13 -2.01 11.54 3.52
C LEU A 13 -1.47 10.23 2.93
N TRP A 14 -1.99 9.10 3.43
CA TRP A 14 -1.64 7.77 2.95
C TRP A 14 -2.00 7.59 1.48
N ILE A 15 -3.21 8.00 1.09
CA ILE A 15 -3.67 7.93 -0.29
C ILE A 15 -2.78 8.78 -1.20
N LYS A 16 -2.40 10.00 -0.78
CA LYS A 16 -1.53 10.88 -1.57
C LYS A 16 -0.13 10.30 -1.75
N ALA A 17 0.50 9.83 -0.67
CA ALA A 17 1.85 9.25 -0.71
C ALA A 17 1.88 7.99 -1.59
N ASN A 18 0.95 7.07 -1.38
CA ASN A 18 0.86 5.84 -2.16
C ASN A 18 0.54 6.09 -3.63
N LYS A 19 -0.27 7.10 -3.94
CA LYS A 19 -0.60 7.45 -5.32
C LYS A 19 0.66 7.83 -6.12
N GLY A 20 1.52 8.66 -5.55
CA GLY A 20 2.77 9.06 -6.20
C GLY A 20 3.68 7.87 -6.48
N MET A 21 3.92 7.03 -5.47
CA MET A 21 4.78 5.85 -5.57
C MET A 21 4.24 4.81 -6.57
N THR A 22 2.95 4.52 -6.50
CA THR A 22 2.31 3.55 -7.41
C THR A 22 2.30 4.07 -8.85
N ARG A 23 2.06 5.37 -9.05
CA ARG A 23 2.11 5.99 -10.37
C ARG A 23 3.51 5.94 -10.97
N SER A 24 4.56 6.21 -10.17
CA SER A 24 5.95 6.09 -10.61
C SER A 24 6.26 4.65 -11.04
N LEU A 25 5.90 3.66 -10.22
CA LEU A 25 6.08 2.25 -10.54
C LEU A 25 5.39 1.86 -11.87
N VAL A 26 4.13 2.25 -12.04
CA VAL A 26 3.37 1.96 -13.27
C VAL A 26 4.02 2.64 -14.47
N GLY A 27 4.54 3.86 -14.31
CA GLY A 27 5.32 4.55 -15.33
C GLY A 27 6.61 3.80 -15.70
N GLU A 28 7.38 3.34 -14.69
CA GLU A 28 8.58 2.52 -14.91
C GLU A 28 8.26 1.25 -15.70
N VAL A 29 7.20 0.54 -15.34
CA VAL A 29 6.76 -0.70 -16.03
C VAL A 29 6.26 -0.41 -17.45
N LYS A 30 5.52 0.65 -17.65
CA LYS A 30 5.08 1.06 -19.00
C LYS A 30 6.26 1.39 -19.90
N THR A 31 7.21 2.18 -19.38
CA THR A 31 8.43 2.52 -20.12
C THR A 31 9.26 1.28 -20.46
N LEU A 32 9.37 0.32 -19.53
CA LEU A 32 10.01 -0.97 -19.80
C LEU A 32 9.38 -1.66 -21.02
N LEU A 33 8.05 -1.78 -21.05
CA LEU A 33 7.36 -2.45 -22.14
C LEU A 33 7.51 -1.69 -23.47
N ASP A 34 7.42 -0.36 -23.45
CA ASP A 34 7.56 0.49 -24.63
C ASP A 34 9.00 0.38 -25.22
N VAL A 35 10.03 0.39 -24.37
CA VAL A 35 11.43 0.25 -24.80
C VAL A 35 11.72 -1.16 -25.29
N TYR A 36 11.22 -2.19 -24.59
CA TYR A 36 11.36 -3.59 -24.96
C TYR A 36 10.72 -3.92 -26.33
N GLU A 37 9.61 -3.23 -26.65
CA GLU A 37 8.94 -3.41 -27.93
C GLU A 37 9.68 -2.73 -29.08
N LYS A 38 10.25 -1.53 -28.82
CA LYS A 38 10.98 -0.75 -29.83
C LYS A 38 12.32 -1.35 -30.20
N ASP A 39 13.06 -1.83 -29.21
CA ASP A 39 14.43 -2.35 -29.41
C ASP A 39 14.47 -3.88 -29.28
N GLN A 40 14.22 -4.55 -30.40
CA GLN A 40 14.20 -6.00 -30.45
C GLN A 40 15.58 -6.63 -30.31
N ASN A 41 16.65 -5.91 -30.63
CA ASN A 41 18.01 -6.44 -30.62
C ASN A 41 18.63 -6.46 -29.22
N ASN A 42 18.21 -5.54 -28.34
CA ASN A 42 18.80 -5.36 -27.02
C ASN A 42 17.87 -5.80 -25.86
N ARG A 43 16.91 -6.68 -26.13
CA ARG A 43 15.87 -7.09 -25.17
C ARG A 43 16.43 -7.58 -23.84
N GLN A 44 17.48 -8.43 -23.88
CA GLN A 44 18.07 -8.95 -22.65
C GLN A 44 18.79 -7.83 -21.87
N MET A 45 19.50 -6.95 -22.57
CA MET A 45 20.16 -5.80 -21.96
C MET A 45 19.14 -4.87 -21.26
N ILE A 46 17.98 -4.67 -21.87
CA ILE A 46 16.90 -3.85 -21.29
C ILE A 46 16.38 -4.49 -19.98
N ILE A 47 16.11 -5.80 -19.98
CA ILE A 47 15.69 -6.53 -18.78
C ILE A 47 16.74 -6.41 -17.68
N ASP A 48 18.02 -6.63 -17.99
CA ASP A 48 19.11 -6.56 -17.03
C ASP A 48 19.29 -5.14 -16.46
N LEU A 49 19.13 -4.11 -17.30
CA LEU A 49 19.17 -2.70 -16.89
C LEU A 49 18.07 -2.38 -15.89
N TYR A 50 16.83 -2.83 -16.16
CA TYR A 50 15.70 -2.60 -15.26
C TYR A 50 15.80 -3.41 -13.97
N ASN A 51 16.25 -4.66 -14.04
CA ASN A 51 16.53 -5.48 -12.86
C ASN A 51 17.53 -4.80 -11.93
N LYS A 52 18.64 -4.29 -12.50
CA LYS A 52 19.72 -3.65 -11.74
C LYS A 52 19.31 -2.29 -11.16
N ASN A 53 18.69 -1.43 -11.95
CA ASN A 53 18.45 -0.03 -11.56
C ASN A 53 17.15 0.16 -10.77
N PHE A 54 16.15 -0.66 -11.03
CA PHE A 54 14.83 -0.53 -10.40
C PHE A 54 14.51 -1.63 -9.40
N ASN A 55 15.44 -2.51 -9.09
CA ASN A 55 15.22 -3.67 -8.22
C ASN A 55 14.00 -4.49 -8.66
N PHE A 56 13.88 -4.71 -9.95
CA PHE A 56 12.90 -5.62 -10.51
C PHE A 56 13.52 -7.01 -10.70
N ALA A 57 12.68 -8.04 -10.68
CA ALA A 57 13.02 -9.35 -11.22
C ALA A 57 12.01 -9.65 -12.33
N ILE A 58 12.45 -9.47 -13.58
CA ILE A 58 11.62 -9.54 -14.76
C ILE A 58 11.87 -10.86 -15.47
N THR A 59 10.79 -11.58 -15.78
CA THR A 59 10.83 -12.81 -16.56
C THR A 59 9.73 -12.75 -17.62
N LEU A 60 10.07 -13.00 -18.87
CA LEU A 60 9.10 -13.21 -19.94
C LEU A 60 8.71 -14.69 -19.99
N LYS A 61 7.43 -14.99 -19.85
CA LYS A 61 6.88 -16.33 -19.99
C LYS A 61 6.06 -16.40 -21.26
N GLU A 62 6.57 -17.17 -22.21
CA GLU A 62 5.88 -17.40 -23.48
C GLU A 62 4.75 -18.41 -23.31
N ASN A 63 3.65 -18.20 -24.05
CA ASN A 63 2.47 -19.06 -24.05
C ASN A 63 1.77 -19.25 -22.70
N GLU A 64 2.03 -18.37 -21.71
CA GLU A 64 1.30 -18.38 -20.45
C GLU A 64 0.14 -17.36 -20.50
N LEU A 65 -1.00 -17.73 -19.91
CA LEU A 65 -2.17 -16.86 -19.79
C LEU A 65 -2.17 -16.18 -18.43
N LEU A 66 -2.79 -14.99 -18.36
CA LEU A 66 -3.00 -14.31 -17.08
C LEU A 66 -3.85 -15.20 -16.16
N PRO A 67 -3.48 -15.32 -14.88
CA PRO A 67 -4.27 -16.05 -13.90
C PRO A 67 -5.68 -15.48 -13.81
N LYS A 68 -6.67 -16.32 -13.53
CA LYS A 68 -8.01 -15.85 -13.15
C LYS A 68 -7.86 -14.95 -11.94
N LYS A 69 -8.54 -13.78 -11.94
CA LYS A 69 -8.49 -12.82 -10.84
C LYS A 69 -8.81 -13.53 -9.53
N THR A 70 -7.83 -13.63 -8.65
CA THR A 70 -8.04 -13.92 -7.24
C THR A 70 -8.86 -12.79 -6.63
N ALA A 71 -9.65 -13.08 -5.61
CA ALA A 71 -10.45 -12.09 -4.91
C ALA A 71 -9.52 -10.98 -4.40
N GLU A 72 -9.57 -9.81 -5.06
CA GLU A 72 -8.79 -8.64 -4.68
C GLU A 72 -9.25 -8.22 -3.28
N ARG A 73 -8.31 -7.93 -2.39
CA ARG A 73 -8.63 -7.44 -1.06
C ARG A 73 -9.20 -6.02 -1.14
N TRP A 74 -10.51 -5.92 -1.04
CA TRP A 74 -11.22 -4.66 -1.16
C TRP A 74 -10.78 -3.61 -0.12
N PHE A 75 -10.45 -4.08 1.09
CA PHE A 75 -10.00 -3.22 2.19
C PHE A 75 -8.51 -2.87 2.18
N SER A 76 -7.71 -3.41 1.26
CA SER A 76 -6.29 -3.08 1.16
C SER A 76 -6.07 -1.75 0.44
N PRO A 77 -5.55 -0.71 1.11
CA PRO A 77 -5.22 0.57 0.46
C PRO A 77 -4.19 0.42 -0.65
N VAL A 78 -3.26 -0.52 -0.49
CA VAL A 78 -2.20 -0.84 -1.46
C VAL A 78 -2.79 -1.43 -2.73
N ASP A 79 -3.66 -2.44 -2.61
CA ASP A 79 -4.31 -3.11 -3.75
C ASP A 79 -5.20 -2.12 -4.51
N ARG A 80 -5.91 -1.25 -3.78
CA ARG A 80 -6.74 -0.18 -4.36
C ARG A 80 -5.89 0.83 -5.14
N SER A 81 -4.73 1.23 -4.60
CA SER A 81 -3.82 2.15 -5.25
C SER A 81 -3.24 1.56 -6.53
N LEU A 82 -2.74 0.31 -6.48
CA LEU A 82 -2.24 -0.41 -7.65
C LEU A 82 -3.30 -0.52 -8.75
N ARG A 83 -4.51 -0.99 -8.41
CA ARG A 83 -5.60 -1.13 -9.38
C ARG A 83 -5.94 0.19 -10.06
N ARG A 84 -5.99 1.27 -9.30
CA ARG A 84 -6.32 2.60 -9.81
C ARG A 84 -5.33 3.11 -10.84
N GLU A 85 -4.03 2.80 -10.68
CA GLU A 85 -2.99 3.24 -11.62
C GLU A 85 -2.74 2.21 -12.75
N LEU A 86 -2.89 0.90 -12.48
CA LEU A 86 -2.71 -0.15 -13.50
C LEU A 86 -3.86 -0.19 -14.51
N LYS A 87 -5.10 0.03 -14.06
CA LYS A 87 -6.28 -0.04 -14.94
C LYS A 87 -6.25 0.96 -16.11
N PRO A 88 -5.92 2.24 -15.93
CA PRO A 88 -5.76 3.18 -17.04
C PRO A 88 -4.57 2.86 -17.94
N ALA A 89 -3.48 2.28 -17.39
CA ALA A 89 -2.27 2.00 -18.14
C ALA A 89 -2.37 0.73 -19.00
N PHE A 90 -3.01 -0.32 -18.48
CA PHE A 90 -3.00 -1.66 -19.11
C PHE A 90 -4.41 -2.25 -19.34
N GLY A 91 -5.48 -1.51 -19.05
CA GLY A 91 -6.86 -1.98 -19.21
C GLY A 91 -7.17 -3.21 -18.36
N ASN A 92 -7.48 -4.31 -19.00
CA ASN A 92 -7.72 -5.62 -18.35
C ASN A 92 -6.55 -6.62 -18.55
N SER A 93 -5.42 -6.15 -19.09
CA SER A 93 -4.28 -6.97 -19.44
C SER A 93 -3.24 -7.10 -18.34
N TYR A 94 -3.65 -6.98 -17.07
CA TYR A 94 -2.77 -7.11 -15.91
C TYR A 94 -3.37 -8.00 -14.83
N TRP A 95 -2.50 -8.54 -13.99
CA TRP A 95 -2.82 -9.26 -12.76
C TRP A 95 -1.73 -8.97 -11.72
N PHE A 96 -2.08 -8.87 -10.45
CA PHE A 96 -1.10 -8.70 -9.39
C PHE A 96 -1.50 -9.44 -8.11
N ASP A 97 -0.49 -9.79 -7.30
CA ASP A 97 -0.65 -10.37 -5.97
C ASP A 97 0.30 -9.68 -4.99
N THR A 98 -0.27 -9.12 -3.93
CA THR A 98 0.46 -8.44 -2.85
C THR A 98 0.59 -9.31 -1.60
N THR A 99 0.05 -10.54 -1.61
CA THR A 99 -0.06 -11.39 -0.41
C THR A 99 0.87 -12.56 -0.40
N LYS A 100 1.10 -13.16 -1.56
CA LYS A 100 1.85 -14.40 -1.74
C LYS A 100 3.27 -14.34 -1.16
N TYR A 101 3.91 -13.18 -1.29
CA TYR A 101 5.26 -12.96 -0.77
C TYR A 101 5.27 -11.88 0.31
N LYS A 102 6.08 -12.07 1.36
CA LYS A 102 6.13 -11.14 2.50
C LYS A 102 6.62 -9.75 2.08
N GLU A 103 7.71 -9.68 1.32
CA GLU A 103 8.40 -8.43 0.97
C GLU A 103 8.29 -8.05 -0.51
N LEU A 104 7.74 -8.93 -1.35
CA LEU A 104 7.63 -8.73 -2.79
C LEU A 104 6.17 -8.68 -3.23
N VAL A 105 5.95 -8.01 -4.34
CA VAL A 105 4.70 -8.01 -5.10
C VAL A 105 4.95 -8.66 -6.43
N GLU A 106 4.07 -9.54 -6.83
CA GLU A 106 4.05 -10.14 -8.15
C GLU A 106 3.08 -9.38 -9.06
N LEU A 107 3.58 -8.85 -10.16
CA LEU A 107 2.80 -8.19 -11.21
C LEU A 107 2.99 -8.97 -12.51
N ARG A 108 1.89 -9.27 -13.17
CA ARG A 108 1.87 -9.92 -14.49
C ARG A 108 1.15 -9.05 -15.48
N ILE A 109 1.76 -8.82 -16.63
CA ILE A 109 1.18 -8.02 -17.71
C ILE A 109 1.17 -8.84 -18.98
N LYS A 110 0.03 -8.88 -19.65
CA LYS A 110 -0.10 -9.56 -20.93
C LYS A 110 0.72 -8.83 -22.00
N TYR A 111 1.53 -9.58 -22.73
CA TYR A 111 2.36 -9.06 -23.81
C TYR A 111 2.36 -10.06 -24.97
N LYS A 112 1.77 -9.69 -26.11
CA LYS A 112 1.66 -10.58 -27.28
C LYS A 112 1.09 -11.96 -26.92
N ASN A 113 1.87 -13.03 -27.16
CA ASN A 113 1.50 -14.42 -26.87
C ASN A 113 1.97 -14.90 -25.49
N GLY A 114 2.42 -14.01 -24.60
CA GLY A 114 2.93 -14.37 -23.28
C GLY A 114 2.59 -13.34 -22.23
N ILE A 115 3.29 -13.43 -21.12
CA ILE A 115 3.18 -12.50 -20.00
C ILE A 115 4.56 -12.04 -19.51
N PHE A 116 4.68 -10.76 -19.19
CA PHE A 116 5.75 -10.26 -18.35
C PHE A 116 5.40 -10.52 -16.89
N GLN A 117 6.21 -11.34 -16.22
CA GLN A 117 6.15 -11.53 -14.78
C GLN A 117 7.22 -10.64 -14.14
N ILE A 118 6.79 -9.69 -13.32
CA ILE A 118 7.65 -8.68 -12.70
C ILE A 118 7.47 -8.80 -11.19
N PHE A 119 8.56 -9.06 -10.46
CA PHE A 119 8.60 -8.96 -9.02
C PHE A 119 9.28 -7.65 -8.63
N PHE A 120 8.69 -6.97 -7.66
CA PHE A 120 9.29 -5.76 -7.09
C PHE A 120 9.03 -5.67 -5.58
N PRO A 121 9.90 -4.96 -4.83
CA PRO A 121 9.74 -4.82 -3.39
C PRO A 121 8.50 -4.00 -3.00
N LYS A 122 7.82 -4.41 -1.93
CA LYS A 122 6.63 -3.72 -1.40
C LYS A 122 6.87 -2.26 -1.02
N TYR A 123 8.09 -1.89 -0.63
CA TYR A 123 8.40 -0.51 -0.27
C TYR A 123 8.22 0.48 -1.44
N LYS A 124 8.26 0.00 -2.68
CA LYS A 124 7.99 0.82 -3.88
C LYS A 124 6.54 1.31 -4.00
N ILE A 125 5.61 0.66 -3.31
CA ILE A 125 4.18 0.98 -3.36
C ILE A 125 3.58 1.30 -2.00
N ALA A 126 4.26 0.96 -0.93
CA ALA A 126 3.80 1.19 0.44
C ALA A 126 5.00 1.61 1.31
N PRO A 127 5.10 2.89 1.70
CA PRO A 127 6.18 3.34 2.57
C PRO A 127 6.09 2.62 3.92
N SER A 128 7.17 1.96 4.33
CA SER A 128 7.26 1.29 5.63
C SER A 128 7.15 2.28 6.80
N SER A 129 7.59 3.54 6.58
CA SER A 129 7.48 4.64 7.54
C SER A 129 6.05 4.99 7.94
N ALA A 130 5.06 4.70 7.12
CA ALA A 130 3.67 5.02 7.44
C ALA A 130 3.10 4.19 8.59
N ARG A 131 3.55 2.95 8.79
CA ARG A 131 3.19 2.15 9.99
C ARG A 131 3.77 2.75 11.25
N ILE A 132 5.02 3.19 11.19
CA ILE A 132 5.71 3.85 12.31
C ILE A 132 5.02 5.17 12.64
N PHE A 133 4.68 5.95 11.63
CA PHE A 133 3.96 7.21 11.80
C PHE A 133 2.56 7.01 12.41
N ALA A 134 1.82 5.99 11.99
CA ALA A 134 0.52 5.65 12.61
C ALA A 134 0.67 5.31 14.10
N LEU A 135 1.69 4.52 14.48
CA LEU A 135 1.99 4.22 15.88
C LEU A 135 2.34 5.46 16.67
N TRP A 136 3.16 6.36 16.12
CA TRP A 136 3.57 7.60 16.77
C TRP A 136 2.41 8.56 17.04
N ILE A 137 1.39 8.58 16.21
CA ILE A 137 0.18 9.40 16.44
C ILE A 137 -0.80 8.70 17.39
N THR A 138 -0.98 7.39 17.22
CA THR A 138 -2.00 6.63 17.98
C THR A 138 -1.59 6.45 19.44
N PHE A 139 -0.32 6.16 19.72
CA PHE A 139 0.16 5.88 21.07
C PHE A 139 0.01 7.06 22.03
N PRO A 140 0.46 8.30 21.72
CA PRO A 140 0.23 9.47 22.59
C PRO A 140 -1.26 9.79 22.78
N GLY A 141 -2.08 9.61 21.73
CA GLY A 141 -3.52 9.82 21.82
C GLY A 141 -4.19 8.88 22.82
N LEU A 142 -3.86 7.59 22.77
CA LEU A 142 -4.36 6.60 23.73
C LEU A 142 -3.86 6.87 25.15
N LEU A 143 -2.60 7.28 25.30
CA LEU A 143 -2.02 7.64 26.59
C LEU A 143 -2.78 8.82 27.23
N LEU A 144 -3.06 9.88 26.46
CA LEU A 144 -3.82 11.03 26.93
C LEU A 144 -5.25 10.67 27.33
N ILE A 145 -5.92 9.81 26.57
CA ILE A 145 -7.26 9.30 26.92
C ILE A 145 -7.20 8.53 28.25
N MET A 146 -6.21 7.66 28.44
CA MET A 146 -6.03 6.90 29.66
C MET A 146 -5.82 7.81 30.88
N ILE A 147 -4.95 8.83 30.74
CA ILE A 147 -4.71 9.83 31.79
C ILE A 147 -5.99 10.60 32.12
N ALA A 148 -6.75 11.03 31.10
CA ALA A 148 -8.01 11.74 31.28
C ALA A 148 -9.05 10.88 32.02
N ILE A 149 -9.16 9.60 31.72
CA ILE A 149 -10.07 8.67 32.41
C ILE A 149 -9.68 8.52 33.89
N VAL A 150 -8.37 8.34 34.17
CA VAL A 150 -7.88 8.21 35.55
C VAL A 150 -8.13 9.50 36.32
N PHE A 151 -7.87 10.66 35.71
CA PHE A 151 -8.11 11.98 36.31
C PHE A 151 -9.59 12.21 36.64
N LEU A 152 -10.48 11.95 35.66
CA LEU A 152 -11.93 12.04 35.86
C LEU A 152 -12.41 11.13 36.99
N LYS A 153 -11.95 9.87 37.01
CA LYS A 153 -12.32 8.91 38.06
C LYS A 153 -11.85 9.39 39.44
N ASN A 154 -10.68 10.01 39.52
CA ASN A 154 -10.14 10.48 40.78
C ASN A 154 -10.86 11.74 41.27
N GLN A 155 -11.30 12.64 40.38
CA GLN A 155 -12.08 13.84 40.74
C GLN A 155 -13.53 13.54 41.11
N THR A 156 -14.15 12.51 40.51
CA THR A 156 -15.56 12.17 40.73
C THR A 156 -15.76 11.43 42.05
N ARG A 157 -14.75 10.72 42.56
CA ARG A 157 -14.82 9.99 43.84
C ARG A 157 -15.14 10.86 45.05
N PRO A 158 -14.46 12.01 45.31
CA PRO A 158 -14.78 12.86 46.45
C PRO A 158 -16.16 13.50 46.36
N ILE A 159 -16.63 13.83 45.16
CA ILE A 159 -17.98 14.42 44.96
C ILE A 159 -19.07 13.43 45.31
N VAL A 160 -18.95 12.18 44.88
CA VAL A 160 -19.89 11.11 45.23
C VAL A 160 -19.92 10.80 46.72
N ASN A 161 -18.73 10.85 47.38
CA ASN A 161 -18.64 10.65 48.83
C ASN A 161 -19.29 11.79 49.64
N LEU A 162 -19.15 13.04 49.18
CA LEU A 162 -19.80 14.19 49.78
C LEU A 162 -21.34 14.15 49.63
N ALA A 163 -21.82 13.76 48.44
CA ALA A 163 -23.25 13.57 48.21
C ALA A 163 -23.87 12.50 49.12
N LYS A 164 -23.19 11.36 49.30
CA LYS A 164 -23.59 10.31 50.25
C LYS A 164 -23.55 10.72 51.71
N ALA A 165 -22.66 11.62 52.06
CA ALA A 165 -22.60 12.15 53.47
C ALA A 165 -23.69 13.16 53.75
N ALA A 166 -24.21 13.87 52.76
CA ALA A 166 -25.31 14.84 52.88
C ALA A 166 -26.71 14.19 52.93
N GLU A 167 -26.82 12.92 52.50
CA GLU A 167 -28.06 12.13 52.56
C GLU A 167 -28.27 11.40 53.89
N ARG A 168 -27.30 11.44 54.81
CA ARG A 168 -27.40 10.89 56.19
C ARG A 168 -27.68 12.00 57.19
#